data_55718f0cf7dd1d8ecccf8c246442ec41
#
_entry.id   55718f0cf7dd1d8ecccf8c246442ec41
#
_cell.length_a   1.000
_cell.length_b   1.000
_cell.length_c   1.000
_cell.angle_alpha   90.00
_cell.angle_beta   90.00
_cell.angle_gamma   90.00
#
_symmetry.space_group_name_H-M   'P 1'
#
loop_
_entity.id
_entity.type
_entity.pdbx_description
1 polymer ?
#
loop_
_entity_poly.entity_id
_entity_poly.type
_entity_poly.pdbx_seq_one_letter_code
_entity_poly.pdbx_strand_id
1 'polypeptide(L)'
;MKAGDEKDNNVFENALHFLSNEDMSNPSNYKRANELLDTEDFAWYAGFNIYIGNRDSVFKATNWAMWSVRNPVENVYKADGKWRGLAYDNDLSVGLFGNENDYNNIHLQDIFNKSLTMLKCIGSRLLTSLIKDPTFKNMFINALCDIRNIDFEINRVYEYLEKTNSIIEPIMKDNFIRFGKSLNNPEEYYKRQMGTLKTWLISRYDTFVYNIGKFFEFRPPVEVSITSSSFVKGTFIVNNGWKIFEEEYKGLYFSENILYLSANPLRGTFDYWKVKNCKLADGNSNEIDFKSENINLSIKPLEGCSVTACFR
;
A
#
# COMPACT_ATOMS: atom_id res chain seq x y z
N MET A 1 0.30 5.91 -26.29
CA MET A 1 -0.58 4.78 -25.91
C MET A 1 0.08 3.44 -26.29
N LYS A 2 -0.01 2.41 -25.45
CA LYS A 2 0.53 1.07 -25.75
C LYS A 2 -0.53 0.14 -26.38
N ALA A 3 -1.80 0.37 -26.05
CA ALA A 3 -2.95 -0.34 -26.59
C ALA A 3 -4.17 0.61 -26.62
N GLY A 4 -5.16 0.32 -27.44
CA GLY A 4 -6.31 1.19 -27.66
C GLY A 4 -6.19 2.03 -28.92
N ASP A 5 -7.09 2.98 -29.10
CA ASP A 5 -7.12 3.92 -30.23
C ASP A 5 -7.06 5.38 -29.76
N GLU A 6 -7.08 6.33 -30.69
CA GLU A 6 -7.01 7.76 -30.37
C GLU A 6 -8.17 8.23 -29.48
N LYS A 7 -9.36 7.62 -29.61
CA LYS A 7 -10.51 7.97 -28.76
C LYS A 7 -10.27 7.56 -27.31
N ASP A 8 -9.64 6.40 -27.08
CA ASP A 8 -9.28 5.95 -25.72
C ASP A 8 -8.26 6.89 -25.09
N ASN A 9 -7.30 7.41 -25.88
CA ASN A 9 -6.35 8.41 -25.39
C ASN A 9 -7.07 9.69 -24.93
N ASN A 10 -8.02 10.17 -25.72
CA ASN A 10 -8.79 11.37 -25.37
C ASN A 10 -9.62 11.15 -24.09
N VAL A 11 -10.19 9.94 -23.90
CA VAL A 11 -10.92 9.59 -22.66
C VAL A 11 -9.97 9.62 -21.46
N PHE A 12 -8.76 9.06 -21.59
CA PHE A 12 -7.76 9.09 -20.53
C PHE A 12 -7.31 10.51 -20.21
N GLU A 13 -6.97 11.30 -21.21
CA GLU A 13 -6.49 12.68 -21.02
C GLU A 13 -7.56 13.56 -20.36
N ASN A 14 -8.83 13.41 -20.72
CA ASN A 14 -9.94 14.13 -20.09
C ASN A 14 -10.10 13.71 -18.61
N ALA A 15 -10.03 12.40 -18.32
CA ALA A 15 -10.06 11.90 -16.95
C ALA A 15 -8.88 12.45 -16.13
N LEU A 16 -7.67 12.38 -16.69
CA LEU A 16 -6.45 12.88 -16.06
C LEU A 16 -6.52 14.40 -15.81
N HIS A 17 -7.06 15.16 -16.77
CA HIS A 17 -7.26 16.60 -16.61
C HIS A 17 -8.18 16.91 -15.42
N PHE A 18 -9.34 16.24 -15.35
CA PHE A 18 -10.27 16.39 -14.24
C PHE A 18 -9.60 16.02 -12.90
N LEU A 19 -9.04 14.82 -12.81
CA LEU A 19 -8.41 14.29 -11.60
C LEU A 19 -7.25 15.16 -11.07
N SER A 20 -6.57 15.88 -11.96
CA SER A 20 -5.38 16.67 -11.59
C SER A 20 -5.67 18.14 -11.29
N ASN A 21 -6.77 18.71 -11.82
CA ASN A 21 -7.00 20.14 -11.77
C ASN A 21 -8.22 20.55 -10.92
N GLU A 22 -9.17 19.63 -10.74
CA GLU A 22 -10.32 19.92 -9.89
C GLU A 22 -9.96 19.85 -8.39
N ASP A 23 -10.66 20.63 -7.59
CA ASP A 23 -10.44 20.63 -6.14
C ASP A 23 -11.12 19.40 -5.49
N MET A 24 -10.30 18.41 -5.13
CA MET A 24 -10.76 17.17 -4.52
C MET A 24 -11.21 17.32 -3.05
N SER A 25 -11.02 18.49 -2.43
CA SER A 25 -11.66 18.79 -1.13
C SER A 25 -13.18 18.96 -1.26
N ASN A 26 -13.68 19.17 -2.49
CA ASN A 26 -15.12 19.19 -2.79
C ASN A 26 -15.64 17.74 -2.92
N PRO A 27 -16.59 17.30 -2.07
CA PRO A 27 -17.12 15.93 -2.08
C PRO A 27 -17.71 15.49 -3.43
N SER A 28 -18.29 16.43 -4.22
CA SER A 28 -18.83 16.11 -5.54
C SER A 28 -17.73 15.80 -6.55
N ASN A 29 -16.59 16.51 -6.47
CA ASN A 29 -15.43 16.24 -7.32
C ASN A 29 -14.79 14.91 -6.94
N TYR A 30 -14.65 14.64 -5.65
CA TYR A 30 -14.11 13.35 -5.20
C TYR A 30 -15.05 12.19 -5.56
N LYS A 31 -16.35 12.35 -5.45
CA LYS A 31 -17.32 11.36 -5.94
C LYS A 31 -17.10 11.07 -7.43
N ARG A 32 -16.97 12.12 -8.25
CA ARG A 32 -16.68 11.96 -9.68
C ARG A 32 -15.31 11.33 -9.94
N ALA A 33 -14.31 11.64 -9.13
CA ALA A 33 -12.99 10.99 -9.20
C ALA A 33 -13.09 9.46 -9.01
N ASN A 34 -13.90 8.99 -8.07
CA ASN A 34 -14.15 7.56 -7.84
C ASN A 34 -14.91 6.86 -8.98
N GLU A 35 -15.60 7.61 -9.86
CA GLU A 35 -16.20 7.06 -11.07
C GLU A 35 -15.18 6.90 -12.21
N LEU A 36 -14.14 7.73 -12.23
CA LEU A 36 -13.11 7.75 -13.27
C LEU A 36 -11.88 6.86 -12.92
N LEU A 37 -11.50 6.87 -11.68
CA LEU A 37 -10.31 6.18 -11.17
C LEU A 37 -10.74 5.23 -10.05
N ASP A 38 -10.19 4.04 -10.03
CA ASP A 38 -10.22 3.19 -8.86
C ASP A 38 -9.24 3.77 -7.84
N THR A 39 -9.77 4.65 -6.96
CA THR A 39 -8.93 5.40 -6.01
C THR A 39 -8.28 4.50 -4.95
N GLU A 40 -8.90 3.38 -4.63
CA GLU A 40 -8.33 2.37 -3.73
C GLU A 40 -7.15 1.67 -4.41
N ASP A 41 -7.31 1.18 -5.63
CA ASP A 41 -6.23 0.60 -6.44
C ASP A 41 -5.07 1.60 -6.62
N PHE A 42 -5.39 2.87 -6.86
CA PHE A 42 -4.38 3.90 -6.99
C PHE A 42 -3.63 4.18 -5.68
N ALA A 43 -4.30 4.14 -4.54
CA ALA A 43 -3.66 4.29 -3.23
C ALA A 43 -2.64 3.16 -2.98
N TRP A 44 -3.00 1.92 -3.30
CA TRP A 44 -2.10 0.77 -3.25
C TRP A 44 -0.97 0.86 -4.26
N TYR A 45 -1.27 1.18 -5.51
CA TYR A 45 -0.26 1.36 -6.57
C TYR A 45 0.77 2.43 -6.22
N ALA A 46 0.30 3.58 -5.74
CA ALA A 46 1.17 4.67 -5.29
C ALA A 46 1.99 4.24 -4.06
N GLY A 47 1.34 3.65 -3.07
CA GLY A 47 1.96 3.16 -1.85
C GLY A 47 3.03 2.11 -2.11
N PHE A 48 2.77 1.15 -2.98
CA PHE A 48 3.75 0.13 -3.39
C PHE A 48 5.02 0.76 -3.97
N ASN A 49 4.88 1.67 -4.96
CA ASN A 49 6.03 2.35 -5.56
C ASN A 49 6.83 3.18 -4.54
N ILE A 50 6.14 3.78 -3.57
CA ILE A 50 6.77 4.54 -2.47
C ILE A 50 7.49 3.59 -1.51
N TYR A 51 6.88 2.47 -1.15
CA TYR A 51 7.47 1.49 -0.22
C TYR A 51 8.76 0.91 -0.77
N ILE A 52 8.76 0.42 -2.00
CA ILE A 52 9.96 -0.16 -2.63
C ILE A 52 11.00 0.87 -3.05
N GLY A 53 10.70 2.17 -2.91
CA GLY A 53 11.59 3.26 -3.33
C GLY A 53 11.86 3.23 -4.84
N ASN A 54 10.83 2.92 -5.66
CA ASN A 54 10.97 2.80 -7.11
C ASN A 54 11.31 4.16 -7.73
N ARG A 55 12.53 4.25 -8.28
CA ARG A 55 13.06 5.47 -8.88
C ARG A 55 12.70 5.63 -10.36
N ASP A 56 12.06 4.64 -10.94
CA ASP A 56 11.65 4.62 -12.35
C ASP A 56 10.16 4.28 -12.46
N SER A 57 9.31 5.12 -11.87
CA SER A 57 7.88 4.86 -11.70
C SER A 57 7.00 6.00 -12.18
N VAL A 58 5.72 5.87 -11.96
CA VAL A 58 4.70 6.90 -12.18
C VAL A 58 5.05 8.26 -11.56
N PHE A 59 5.90 8.29 -10.53
CA PHE A 59 6.41 9.52 -9.89
C PHE A 59 7.64 10.11 -10.58
N LYS A 60 8.19 9.44 -11.59
CA LYS A 60 9.33 9.89 -12.39
C LYS A 60 9.02 9.97 -13.89
N ALA A 61 7.75 9.78 -14.27
CA ALA A 61 7.25 9.76 -15.65
C ALA A 61 7.81 8.65 -16.54
N THR A 62 8.31 7.57 -15.94
CA THR A 62 8.83 6.39 -16.60
C THR A 62 8.15 5.14 -16.04
N ASN A 63 8.28 4.01 -16.67
CA ASN A 63 7.78 2.69 -16.25
C ASN A 63 6.43 2.70 -15.53
N TRP A 64 5.45 3.40 -16.12
CA TRP A 64 4.09 3.43 -15.64
C TRP A 64 3.11 3.09 -16.75
N ALA A 65 2.02 2.46 -16.39
CA ALA A 65 0.87 2.27 -17.26
C ALA A 65 -0.41 2.35 -16.43
N MET A 66 -1.47 2.79 -17.08
CA MET A 66 -2.83 2.70 -16.56
C MET A 66 -3.70 1.97 -17.58
N TRP A 67 -4.66 1.22 -17.09
CA TRP A 67 -5.58 0.46 -17.90
C TRP A 67 -7.02 0.69 -17.45
N SER A 68 -7.95 0.51 -18.37
CA SER A 68 -9.38 0.54 -18.13
C SER A 68 -10.08 -0.37 -19.14
N VAL A 69 -11.23 -0.88 -18.78
CA VAL A 69 -12.09 -1.66 -19.69
C VAL A 69 -12.97 -0.69 -20.50
N ARG A 70 -12.87 -0.75 -21.83
CA ARG A 70 -13.61 0.15 -22.73
C ARG A 70 -15.12 -0.03 -22.59
N ASN A 71 -15.59 -1.25 -22.49
CA ASN A 71 -17.00 -1.60 -22.34
C ASN A 71 -17.17 -2.25 -20.95
N PRO A 72 -17.66 -1.52 -19.95
CA PRO A 72 -17.91 -2.08 -18.64
C PRO A 72 -18.84 -3.29 -18.68
N VAL A 73 -18.56 -4.29 -17.86
CA VAL A 73 -19.35 -5.52 -17.75
C VAL A 73 -19.73 -5.72 -16.29
N GLU A 74 -21.04 -5.76 -16.03
CA GLU A 74 -21.55 -5.98 -14.69
C GLU A 74 -21.12 -7.35 -14.15
N ASN A 75 -20.89 -7.41 -12.84
CA ASN A 75 -20.51 -8.63 -12.11
C ASN A 75 -19.18 -9.29 -12.54
N VAL A 76 -18.38 -8.60 -13.35
CA VAL A 76 -17.00 -9.01 -13.67
C VAL A 76 -16.03 -8.15 -12.88
N TYR A 77 -15.14 -8.80 -12.12
CA TYR A 77 -14.18 -8.14 -11.25
C TYR A 77 -13.35 -7.10 -12.03
N LYS A 78 -13.34 -5.87 -11.53
CA LYS A 78 -12.63 -4.71 -12.12
C LYS A 78 -13.00 -4.36 -13.59
N ALA A 79 -14.11 -4.86 -14.11
CA ALA A 79 -14.60 -4.51 -15.44
C ALA A 79 -15.61 -3.32 -15.42
N ASP A 80 -15.37 -2.34 -14.58
CA ASP A 80 -16.26 -1.20 -14.29
C ASP A 80 -15.92 0.08 -15.07
N GLY A 81 -14.91 0.05 -15.94
CA GLY A 81 -14.47 1.19 -16.74
C GLY A 81 -13.58 2.20 -16.01
N LYS A 82 -13.24 1.98 -14.77
CA LYS A 82 -12.32 2.85 -14.03
C LYS A 82 -10.87 2.63 -14.43
N TRP A 83 -10.08 3.69 -14.37
CA TRP A 83 -8.65 3.62 -14.60
C TRP A 83 -7.94 3.01 -13.38
N ARG A 84 -6.92 2.18 -13.64
CA ARG A 84 -6.10 1.48 -12.63
C ARG A 84 -4.65 1.49 -12.99
N GLY A 85 -3.78 1.51 -11.98
CA GLY A 85 -2.34 1.41 -12.15
C GLY A 85 -1.91 -0.01 -12.53
N LEU A 86 -0.83 -0.11 -13.31
CA LEU A 86 -0.14 -1.36 -13.61
C LEU A 86 1.32 -1.22 -13.21
N ALA A 87 1.73 -1.97 -12.19
CA ALA A 87 3.13 -2.05 -11.77
C ALA A 87 3.89 -3.00 -12.70
N TYR A 88 4.98 -2.52 -13.29
CA TYR A 88 5.89 -3.31 -14.11
C TYR A 88 7.28 -2.65 -14.09
N ASP A 89 8.32 -3.43 -14.41
CA ASP A 89 9.69 -2.96 -14.52
C ASP A 89 10.17 -2.22 -13.25
N ASN A 90 10.09 -2.93 -12.12
CA ASN A 90 10.41 -2.37 -10.80
C ASN A 90 11.86 -2.65 -10.38
N ASP A 91 12.76 -2.90 -11.32
CA ASP A 91 14.16 -3.25 -11.07
C ASP A 91 14.96 -2.08 -10.46
N LEU A 92 14.60 -0.82 -10.76
CA LEU A 92 15.20 0.37 -10.17
C LEU A 92 14.61 0.71 -8.78
N SER A 93 14.60 -0.28 -7.88
CA SER A 93 14.02 -0.17 -6.55
C SER A 93 14.89 -0.84 -5.48
N VAL A 94 14.44 -0.87 -4.24
CA VAL A 94 15.01 -1.55 -3.06
C VAL A 94 16.52 -1.34 -2.88
N GLY A 95 16.98 -0.09 -3.07
CA GLY A 95 18.36 0.31 -2.85
C GLY A 95 19.32 0.03 -4.01
N LEU A 96 18.83 -0.38 -5.19
CA LEU A 96 19.68 -0.65 -6.33
C LEU A 96 20.42 0.62 -6.84
N PHE A 97 21.58 0.44 -7.47
CA PHE A 97 22.42 1.49 -8.08
C PHE A 97 22.87 2.61 -7.13
N GLY A 98 23.46 2.24 -6.00
CA GLY A 98 24.07 3.18 -5.05
C GLY A 98 23.07 3.90 -4.16
N ASN A 99 21.87 3.34 -4.01
CA ASN A 99 20.85 3.83 -3.10
C ASN A 99 20.67 2.91 -1.88
N GLU A 100 21.70 2.21 -1.50
CA GLU A 100 21.70 1.25 -0.41
C GLU A 100 21.24 1.87 0.93
N ASN A 101 21.45 3.18 1.09
CA ASN A 101 21.08 3.93 2.30
C ASN A 101 19.75 4.68 2.16
N ASP A 102 19.02 4.53 1.05
CA ASP A 102 17.79 5.27 0.76
C ASP A 102 16.53 4.65 1.44
N TYR A 103 16.72 3.66 2.31
CA TYR A 103 15.63 3.02 3.04
C TYR A 103 14.84 3.98 3.95
N ASN A 104 15.46 5.08 4.40
CA ASN A 104 14.80 6.11 5.20
C ASN A 104 14.02 7.13 4.38
N ASN A 105 14.31 7.26 3.09
CA ASN A 105 13.65 8.24 2.24
C ASN A 105 12.37 7.65 1.66
N ILE A 106 11.23 8.16 2.11
CA ILE A 106 9.91 7.77 1.59
C ILE A 106 9.48 8.59 0.38
N HIS A 107 10.34 9.52 -0.09
CA HIS A 107 10.12 10.38 -1.27
C HIS A 107 8.83 11.21 -1.27
N LEU A 108 8.05 11.23 -0.19
CA LEU A 108 6.80 12.00 -0.11
C LEU A 108 7.06 13.50 -0.24
N GLN A 109 8.17 14.01 0.35
CA GLN A 109 8.56 15.41 0.20
C GLN A 109 8.75 15.79 -1.28
N ASP A 110 9.37 14.90 -2.04
CA ASP A 110 9.61 15.12 -3.48
C ASP A 110 8.30 15.04 -4.27
N ILE A 111 7.45 14.05 -3.95
CA ILE A 111 6.16 13.82 -4.63
C ILE A 111 5.21 14.99 -4.42
N PHE A 112 5.13 15.53 -3.19
CA PHE A 112 4.26 16.66 -2.83
C PHE A 112 4.93 18.03 -3.02
N ASN A 113 6.24 18.08 -3.30
CA ASN A 113 6.92 19.33 -3.58
C ASN A 113 6.41 19.92 -4.90
N LYS A 114 5.93 21.17 -4.83
CA LYS A 114 5.40 21.92 -5.98
C LYS A 114 6.48 22.33 -7.00
N SER A 115 7.68 21.74 -6.95
CA SER A 115 8.66 22.01 -8.01
C SER A 115 8.10 21.55 -9.36
N LEU A 116 8.19 22.40 -10.37
CA LEU A 116 7.60 22.21 -11.70
C LEU A 116 7.99 20.88 -12.38
N THR A 117 9.11 20.30 -11.99
CA THR A 117 9.58 19.02 -12.54
C THR A 117 8.79 17.81 -12.04
N MET A 118 8.40 17.80 -10.77
CA MET A 118 7.65 16.69 -10.19
C MET A 118 6.15 16.75 -10.53
N LEU A 119 5.58 17.95 -10.66
CA LEU A 119 4.18 18.12 -11.10
C LEU A 119 3.92 17.67 -12.54
N LYS A 120 4.96 17.42 -13.34
CA LYS A 120 4.81 16.81 -14.67
C LYS A 120 4.56 15.30 -14.61
N CYS A 121 4.88 14.66 -13.50
CA CYS A 121 4.65 13.23 -13.31
C CYS A 121 3.19 12.97 -12.96
N ILE A 122 2.56 12.04 -13.66
CA ILE A 122 1.13 11.70 -13.47
C ILE A 122 0.85 11.30 -12.02
N GLY A 123 1.66 10.42 -11.44
CA GLY A 123 1.47 9.98 -10.06
C GLY A 123 1.50 11.11 -9.04
N SER A 124 2.44 12.05 -9.18
CA SER A 124 2.54 13.22 -8.28
C SER A 124 1.31 14.12 -8.42
N ARG A 125 0.85 14.37 -9.64
CA ARG A 125 -0.35 15.19 -9.90
C ARG A 125 -1.59 14.57 -9.28
N LEU A 126 -1.83 13.28 -9.54
CA LEU A 126 -2.98 12.54 -9.01
C LEU A 126 -2.93 12.49 -7.49
N LEU A 127 -1.80 12.10 -6.91
CA LEU A 127 -1.69 11.96 -5.45
C LEU A 127 -1.85 13.31 -4.74
N THR A 128 -1.22 14.38 -5.26
CA THR A 128 -1.34 15.75 -4.69
C THR A 128 -2.77 16.28 -4.77
N SER A 129 -3.52 15.91 -5.80
CA SER A 129 -4.92 16.30 -5.94
C SER A 129 -5.81 15.49 -4.98
N LEU A 130 -5.75 14.16 -5.04
CA LEU A 130 -6.62 13.26 -4.30
C LEU A 130 -6.44 13.36 -2.79
N ILE A 131 -5.21 13.60 -2.29
CA ILE A 131 -4.92 13.68 -0.84
C ILE A 131 -5.67 14.83 -0.12
N LYS A 132 -6.25 15.77 -0.86
CA LYS A 132 -7.08 16.84 -0.31
C LYS A 132 -8.41 16.33 0.23
N ASP A 133 -8.92 15.21 -0.30
CA ASP A 133 -10.09 14.55 0.25
C ASP A 133 -9.69 13.73 1.50
N PRO A 134 -10.36 13.93 2.65
CA PRO A 134 -10.01 13.25 3.89
C PRO A 134 -10.23 11.74 3.83
N THR A 135 -11.18 11.26 3.03
CA THR A 135 -11.43 9.81 2.85
C THR A 135 -10.29 9.17 2.09
N PHE A 136 -9.86 9.80 0.98
CA PHE A 136 -8.70 9.33 0.24
C PHE A 136 -7.42 9.40 1.08
N LYS A 137 -7.22 10.49 1.81
CA LYS A 137 -6.04 10.64 2.70
C LYS A 137 -5.97 9.50 3.70
N ASN A 138 -7.08 9.21 4.38
CA ASN A 138 -7.17 8.10 5.34
C ASN A 138 -6.87 6.76 4.67
N MET A 139 -7.47 6.49 3.51
CA MET A 139 -7.28 5.27 2.74
C MET A 139 -5.82 5.10 2.28
N PHE A 140 -5.21 6.17 1.76
CA PHE A 140 -3.82 6.15 1.29
C PHE A 140 -2.83 5.87 2.43
N ILE A 141 -3.02 6.51 3.59
CA ILE A 141 -2.16 6.28 4.76
C ILE A 141 -2.32 4.85 5.28
N ASN A 142 -3.55 4.33 5.31
CA ASN A 142 -3.79 2.93 5.66
C ASN A 142 -3.13 1.97 4.66
N ALA A 143 -3.23 2.24 3.36
CA ALA A 143 -2.56 1.43 2.34
C ALA A 143 -1.03 1.40 2.55
N LEU A 144 -0.40 2.53 2.89
CA LEU A 144 1.02 2.56 3.23
C LEU A 144 1.35 1.68 4.45
N CYS A 145 0.51 1.73 5.49
CA CYS A 145 0.68 0.87 6.67
C CYS A 145 0.50 -0.61 6.32
N ASP A 146 -0.55 -0.94 5.57
CA ASP A 146 -0.90 -2.32 5.20
C ASP A 146 0.16 -2.95 4.27
N ILE A 147 0.70 -2.18 3.32
CA ILE A 147 1.83 -2.62 2.49
C ILE A 147 3.00 -3.09 3.36
N ARG A 148 3.37 -2.29 4.37
CA ARG A 148 4.44 -2.69 5.31
C ARG A 148 4.02 -3.85 6.20
N ASN A 149 2.82 -3.82 6.76
CA ASN A 149 2.37 -4.76 7.78
C ASN A 149 2.00 -6.13 7.19
N ILE A 150 1.47 -6.15 5.95
CA ILE A 150 0.89 -7.34 5.32
C ILE A 150 1.71 -7.77 4.11
N ASP A 151 1.86 -6.91 3.09
CA ASP A 151 2.52 -7.31 1.83
C ASP A 151 4.01 -7.57 2.02
N PHE A 152 4.66 -6.71 2.79
CA PHE A 152 6.08 -6.78 3.11
C PHE A 152 6.32 -7.18 4.58
N GLU A 153 5.45 -8.05 5.15
CA GLU A 153 5.74 -8.64 6.44
C GLU A 153 7.10 -9.34 6.38
N ILE A 154 7.98 -9.01 7.32
CA ILE A 154 9.42 -9.23 7.17
C ILE A 154 9.81 -10.71 7.11
N ASN A 155 9.16 -11.58 7.88
CA ASN A 155 9.49 -13.00 7.88
C ASN A 155 9.07 -13.64 6.55
N ARG A 156 7.90 -13.26 6.02
CA ARG A 156 7.42 -13.72 4.73
C ARG A 156 8.31 -13.24 3.58
N VAL A 157 8.75 -11.98 3.62
CA VAL A 157 9.68 -11.44 2.63
C VAL A 157 11.01 -12.22 2.66
N TYR A 158 11.53 -12.52 3.84
CA TYR A 158 12.73 -13.33 3.99
C TYR A 158 12.56 -14.74 3.44
N GLU A 159 11.46 -15.40 3.74
CA GLU A 159 11.17 -16.74 3.23
C GLU A 159 11.17 -16.76 1.68
N TYR A 160 10.48 -15.80 1.06
CA TYR A 160 10.49 -15.65 -0.40
C TYR A 160 11.87 -15.35 -0.95
N LEU A 161 12.62 -14.48 -0.31
CA LEU A 161 13.96 -14.12 -0.73
C LEU A 161 14.91 -15.32 -0.67
N GLU A 162 14.92 -16.07 0.42
CA GLU A 162 15.76 -17.27 0.56
C GLU A 162 15.35 -18.36 -0.44
N LYS A 163 14.07 -18.61 -0.63
CA LYS A 163 13.57 -19.54 -1.62
C LYS A 163 14.00 -19.13 -3.05
N THR A 164 13.84 -17.88 -3.39
CA THR A 164 14.25 -17.36 -4.71
C THR A 164 15.76 -17.42 -4.87
N ASN A 165 16.51 -17.02 -3.84
CA ASN A 165 17.97 -17.07 -3.84
C ASN A 165 18.49 -18.48 -4.07
N SER A 166 17.92 -19.50 -3.43
CA SER A 166 18.33 -20.89 -3.61
C SER A 166 18.20 -21.40 -5.05
N ILE A 167 17.28 -20.82 -5.82
CA ILE A 167 17.07 -21.14 -7.25
C ILE A 167 18.04 -20.36 -8.13
N ILE A 168 18.27 -19.09 -7.83
CA ILE A 168 19.01 -18.15 -8.71
C ILE A 168 20.53 -18.25 -8.47
N GLU A 169 20.99 -18.36 -7.22
CA GLU A 169 22.42 -18.35 -6.88
C GLU A 169 23.25 -19.33 -7.71
N PRO A 170 22.84 -20.60 -7.96
CA PRO A 170 23.63 -21.56 -8.74
C PRO A 170 23.90 -21.11 -10.19
N ILE A 171 22.98 -20.34 -10.79
CA ILE A 171 23.07 -19.90 -12.19
C ILE A 171 23.69 -18.51 -12.34
N MET A 172 23.87 -17.77 -11.24
CA MET A 172 24.39 -16.40 -11.30
C MET A 172 25.84 -16.32 -11.76
N LYS A 173 26.64 -17.32 -11.46
CA LYS A 173 28.03 -17.39 -11.94
C LYS A 173 28.10 -17.36 -13.47
N ASP A 174 27.31 -18.19 -14.14
CA ASP A 174 27.27 -18.23 -15.59
C ASP A 174 26.71 -16.95 -16.19
N ASN A 175 25.70 -16.38 -15.54
CA ASN A 175 25.13 -15.10 -15.93
C ASN A 175 26.18 -13.97 -15.86
N PHE A 176 26.96 -13.90 -14.79
CA PHE A 176 28.02 -12.89 -14.66
C PHE A 176 29.18 -13.12 -15.62
N ILE A 177 29.55 -14.36 -15.91
CA ILE A 177 30.56 -14.69 -16.95
C ILE A 177 30.08 -14.17 -18.29
N ARG A 178 28.79 -14.34 -18.60
CA ARG A 178 28.23 -13.97 -19.91
C ARG A 178 28.02 -12.45 -20.05
N PHE A 179 27.54 -11.79 -19.01
CA PHE A 179 27.08 -10.41 -19.07
C PHE A 179 27.88 -9.44 -18.22
N GLY A 180 28.53 -9.91 -17.17
CA GLY A 180 29.28 -9.11 -16.22
C GLY A 180 30.73 -8.89 -16.59
N LYS A 181 30.99 -8.27 -17.72
CA LYS A 181 32.28 -8.12 -18.46
C LYS A 181 33.55 -7.75 -17.65
N SER A 182 33.48 -7.43 -16.38
CA SER A 182 34.63 -6.97 -15.59
C SER A 182 34.58 -7.30 -14.10
N LEU A 183 33.78 -8.28 -13.68
CA LEU A 183 33.70 -8.66 -12.29
C LEU A 183 34.85 -9.62 -11.93
N ASN A 184 35.80 -9.17 -11.10
CA ASN A 184 36.92 -9.99 -10.65
C ASN A 184 36.46 -11.19 -9.79
N ASN A 185 35.35 -11.07 -9.08
CA ASN A 185 34.74 -12.12 -8.28
C ASN A 185 33.20 -12.05 -8.35
N PRO A 186 32.58 -12.73 -9.33
CA PRO A 186 31.12 -12.69 -9.51
C PRO A 186 30.32 -13.22 -8.32
N GLU A 187 30.82 -14.27 -7.64
CA GLU A 187 30.11 -14.87 -6.49
C GLU A 187 30.12 -13.92 -5.28
N GLU A 188 31.24 -13.29 -4.99
CA GLU A 188 31.34 -12.30 -3.91
C GLU A 188 30.48 -11.06 -4.21
N TYR A 189 30.49 -10.61 -5.46
CA TYR A 189 29.61 -9.51 -5.89
C TYR A 189 28.15 -9.84 -5.65
N TYR A 190 27.69 -11.02 -6.06
CA TYR A 190 26.32 -11.47 -5.85
C TYR A 190 25.96 -11.52 -4.35
N LYS A 191 26.78 -12.15 -3.53
CA LYS A 191 26.57 -12.24 -2.08
C LYS A 191 26.48 -10.86 -1.43
N ARG A 192 27.30 -9.93 -1.86
CA ARG A 192 27.26 -8.55 -1.38
C ARG A 192 25.94 -7.86 -1.77
N GLN A 193 25.50 -8.01 -3.03
CA GLN A 193 24.23 -7.41 -3.48
C GLN A 193 23.03 -8.00 -2.71
N MET A 194 23.04 -9.30 -2.46
CA MET A 194 22.00 -9.95 -1.64
C MET A 194 22.02 -9.46 -0.20
N GLY A 195 23.21 -9.26 0.38
CA GLY A 195 23.36 -8.65 1.72
C GLY A 195 22.81 -7.22 1.77
N THR A 196 23.12 -6.41 0.78
CA THR A 196 22.58 -5.04 0.63
C THR A 196 21.07 -5.05 0.55
N LEU A 197 20.49 -5.90 -0.29
CA LEU A 197 19.04 -6.04 -0.44
C LEU A 197 18.37 -6.42 0.89
N LYS A 198 18.91 -7.42 1.60
CA LYS A 198 18.39 -7.83 2.92
C LYS A 198 18.43 -6.69 3.93
N THR A 199 19.55 -5.99 4.03
CA THR A 199 19.72 -4.85 4.93
C THR A 199 18.73 -3.74 4.61
N TRP A 200 18.55 -3.42 3.32
CA TRP A 200 17.60 -2.41 2.88
C TRP A 200 16.16 -2.77 3.28
N LEU A 201 15.74 -4.01 3.02
CA LEU A 201 14.39 -4.50 3.33
C LEU A 201 14.08 -4.43 4.83
N ILE A 202 15.02 -4.87 5.69
CA ILE A 202 14.86 -4.77 7.15
C ILE A 202 14.72 -3.31 7.57
N SER A 203 15.68 -2.49 7.17
CA SER A 203 15.73 -1.09 7.58
C SER A 203 14.49 -0.33 7.10
N ARG A 204 14.00 -0.65 5.90
CA ARG A 204 12.76 -0.09 5.37
C ARG A 204 11.56 -0.52 6.20
N TYR A 205 11.44 -1.79 6.50
CA TYR A 205 10.39 -2.33 7.35
C TYR A 205 10.34 -1.65 8.72
N ASP A 206 11.48 -1.43 9.35
CA ASP A 206 11.56 -0.85 10.68
C ASP A 206 11.23 0.66 10.69
N THR A 207 11.59 1.40 9.63
CA THR A 207 11.54 2.86 9.64
C THR A 207 10.34 3.45 8.88
N PHE A 208 9.72 2.69 7.98
CA PHE A 208 8.77 3.21 6.99
C PHE A 208 7.56 3.92 7.62
N VAL A 209 6.84 3.26 8.53
CA VAL A 209 5.64 3.86 9.15
C VAL A 209 6.02 5.06 10.01
N TYR A 210 7.13 5.01 10.72
CA TYR A 210 7.61 6.16 11.50
C TYR A 210 7.91 7.38 10.62
N ASN A 211 8.47 7.16 9.42
CA ASN A 211 8.76 8.24 8.48
C ASN A 211 7.47 8.81 7.84
N ILE A 212 6.45 7.98 7.63
CA ILE A 212 5.11 8.44 7.26
C ILE A 212 4.53 9.34 8.34
N GLY A 213 4.57 8.92 9.61
CA GLY A 213 4.11 9.71 10.73
C GLY A 213 4.78 11.08 10.82
N LYS A 214 6.10 11.12 10.64
CA LYS A 214 6.86 12.40 10.59
C LYS A 214 6.41 13.30 9.43
N PHE A 215 6.15 12.73 8.25
CA PHE A 215 5.74 13.51 7.09
C PHE A 215 4.34 14.13 7.27
N PHE A 216 3.40 13.39 7.84
CA PHE A 216 2.03 13.85 8.08
C PHE A 216 1.85 14.53 9.45
N GLU A 217 2.93 14.71 10.22
CA GLU A 217 2.92 15.31 11.56
C GLU A 217 2.00 14.57 12.55
N PHE A 218 1.96 13.24 12.43
CA PHE A 218 1.22 12.37 13.32
C PHE A 218 2.04 11.98 14.55
N ARG A 219 1.34 11.59 15.61
CA ARG A 219 1.98 10.91 16.74
C ARG A 219 2.66 9.64 16.29
N PRO A 220 3.61 9.09 17.04
CA PRO A 220 4.20 7.79 16.75
C PRO A 220 3.12 6.75 16.50
N PRO A 221 3.33 5.82 15.54
CA PRO A 221 2.37 4.76 15.28
C PRO A 221 2.23 3.85 16.50
N VAL A 222 1.05 3.28 16.67
CA VAL A 222 0.73 2.32 17.73
C VAL A 222 0.58 0.93 17.13
N GLU A 223 0.99 -0.09 17.88
CA GLU A 223 0.72 -1.49 17.51
C GLU A 223 -0.74 -1.83 17.81
N VAL A 224 -1.40 -2.40 16.82
CA VAL A 224 -2.76 -2.93 16.91
C VAL A 224 -2.71 -4.44 16.80
N SER A 225 -3.23 -5.14 17.81
CA SER A 225 -3.40 -6.60 17.79
C SER A 225 -4.86 -6.93 17.46
N ILE A 226 -5.08 -7.79 16.46
CA ILE A 226 -6.41 -8.26 16.06
C ILE A 226 -6.42 -9.77 16.08
N THR A 227 -7.41 -10.36 16.74
CA THR A 227 -7.53 -11.81 16.90
C THR A 227 -8.91 -12.32 16.51
N SER A 228 -8.99 -13.59 16.16
CA SER A 228 -10.25 -14.32 16.07
C SER A 228 -10.45 -15.20 17.30
N SER A 229 -11.63 -15.17 17.92
CA SER A 229 -11.96 -16.06 19.03
C SER A 229 -11.98 -17.54 18.64
N SER A 230 -12.16 -17.80 17.34
CA SER A 230 -12.10 -19.12 16.74
C SER A 230 -11.87 -19.01 15.24
N PHE A 231 -10.64 -19.20 14.84
CA PHE A 231 -10.22 -19.11 13.44
C PHE A 231 -10.98 -20.07 12.51
N VAL A 232 -11.39 -21.24 13.02
CA VAL A 232 -12.21 -22.20 12.26
C VAL A 232 -13.61 -21.66 11.97
N LYS A 233 -14.17 -20.87 12.90
CA LYS A 233 -15.51 -20.30 12.77
C LYS A 233 -15.54 -19.02 11.94
N GLY A 234 -14.47 -18.23 12.00
CA GLY A 234 -14.37 -16.98 11.25
C GLY A 234 -13.02 -16.29 11.39
N THR A 235 -12.76 -15.36 10.49
CA THR A 235 -11.59 -14.51 10.43
C THR A 235 -12.01 -13.04 10.28
N PHE A 236 -11.11 -12.17 9.89
CA PHE A 236 -11.38 -10.74 9.73
C PHE A 236 -10.65 -10.16 8.52
N ILE A 237 -11.12 -8.99 8.09
CA ILE A 237 -10.56 -8.19 7.00
C ILE A 237 -10.10 -6.87 7.59
N VAL A 238 -8.93 -6.42 7.19
CA VAL A 238 -8.34 -5.12 7.57
C VAL A 238 -8.42 -4.17 6.38
N ASN A 239 -8.92 -2.96 6.61
CA ASN A 239 -9.00 -1.86 5.63
C ASN A 239 -9.61 -2.23 4.27
N ASN A 240 -10.59 -3.12 4.23
CA ASN A 240 -11.25 -3.62 3.01
C ASN A 240 -10.34 -4.37 2.02
N GLY A 241 -9.05 -4.50 2.33
CA GLY A 241 -8.07 -5.08 1.40
C GLY A 241 -7.84 -6.57 1.62
N TRP A 242 -7.38 -6.95 2.78
CA TRP A 242 -6.84 -8.28 3.02
C TRP A 242 -7.63 -9.08 4.03
N LYS A 243 -8.06 -10.27 3.61
CA LYS A 243 -8.50 -11.32 4.56
C LYS A 243 -7.29 -11.84 5.29
N ILE A 244 -7.30 -11.76 6.60
CA ILE A 244 -6.23 -12.31 7.43
C ILE A 244 -6.56 -13.77 7.75
N PHE A 245 -5.67 -14.66 7.37
CA PHE A 245 -5.79 -16.11 7.60
C PHE A 245 -4.85 -16.60 8.71
N GLU A 246 -4.59 -15.75 9.68
CA GLU A 246 -3.80 -16.02 10.87
C GLU A 246 -4.69 -15.87 12.11
N GLU A 247 -4.37 -16.57 13.20
CA GLU A 247 -5.12 -16.46 14.45
C GLU A 247 -4.97 -15.09 15.09
N GLU A 248 -3.80 -14.49 14.96
CA GLU A 248 -3.45 -13.17 15.44
C GLU A 248 -2.77 -12.35 14.32
N TYR A 249 -3.18 -11.13 14.17
CA TYR A 249 -2.55 -10.13 13.31
C TYR A 249 -2.03 -8.98 14.16
N LYS A 250 -0.82 -8.50 13.86
CA LYS A 250 -0.24 -7.29 14.46
C LYS A 250 0.24 -6.33 13.39
N GLY A 251 -0.13 -5.07 13.52
CA GLY A 251 0.27 -4.02 12.58
C GLY A 251 0.44 -2.66 13.25
N LEU A 252 1.27 -1.81 12.63
CA LEU A 252 1.49 -0.43 13.06
C LEU A 252 0.52 0.49 12.33
N TYR A 253 -0.25 1.29 13.09
CA TYR A 253 -1.21 2.26 12.56
C TYR A 253 -1.19 3.56 13.35
N PHE A 254 -1.87 4.60 12.85
CA PHE A 254 -1.91 5.92 13.47
C PHE A 254 -3.23 6.17 14.19
N SER A 255 -3.15 6.77 15.37
CA SER A 255 -4.33 7.18 16.16
C SER A 255 -5.15 8.29 15.49
N GLU A 256 -4.55 9.01 14.55
CA GLU A 256 -5.20 10.04 13.74
C GLU A 256 -6.05 9.45 12.61
N ASN A 257 -5.72 8.23 12.17
CA ASN A 257 -6.40 7.54 11.07
C ASN A 257 -7.49 6.59 11.57
N ILE A 258 -8.50 6.41 10.72
CA ILE A 258 -9.56 5.42 10.95
C ILE A 258 -9.09 4.08 10.40
N LEU A 259 -9.06 3.07 11.25
CA LEU A 259 -8.85 1.68 10.88
C LEU A 259 -10.21 1.01 10.67
N TYR A 260 -10.40 0.37 9.53
CA TYR A 260 -11.62 -0.34 9.18
C TYR A 260 -11.42 -1.84 9.34
N LEU A 261 -12.35 -2.49 10.03
CA LEU A 261 -12.35 -3.93 10.25
C LEU A 261 -13.69 -4.51 9.83
N SER A 262 -13.67 -5.67 9.21
CA SER A 262 -14.89 -6.44 8.90
C SER A 262 -14.72 -7.88 9.37
N ALA A 263 -15.68 -8.40 10.12
CA ALA A 263 -15.68 -9.79 10.46
C ALA A 263 -16.03 -10.64 9.21
N ASN A 264 -15.35 -11.75 9.05
CA ASN A 264 -15.52 -12.66 7.92
C ASN A 264 -15.88 -14.06 8.43
N PRO A 265 -17.19 -14.36 8.66
CA PRO A 265 -17.65 -15.67 9.09
C PRO A 265 -17.27 -16.76 8.06
N LEU A 266 -16.83 -17.92 8.52
CA LEU A 266 -16.49 -19.10 7.70
C LEU A 266 -17.46 -20.24 7.95
N ARG A 267 -17.35 -20.90 9.13
CA ARG A 267 -18.20 -22.00 9.56
C ARG A 267 -19.07 -21.64 10.77
N GLY A 268 -18.86 -20.45 11.35
CA GLY A 268 -19.62 -19.89 12.46
C GLY A 268 -20.42 -18.67 12.04
N THR A 269 -21.07 -18.05 13.02
CA THR A 269 -21.73 -16.75 12.90
C THR A 269 -20.96 -15.71 13.70
N PHE A 270 -20.84 -14.50 13.17
CA PHE A 270 -20.28 -13.39 13.92
C PHE A 270 -21.21 -13.03 15.07
N ASP A 271 -20.62 -12.78 16.24
CA ASP A 271 -21.36 -12.41 17.44
C ASP A 271 -21.12 -10.92 17.78
N TYR A 272 -19.89 -10.58 18.11
CA TYR A 272 -19.50 -9.20 18.39
C TYR A 272 -17.98 -8.99 18.27
N TRP A 273 -17.57 -7.72 18.18
CA TRP A 273 -16.20 -7.27 18.41
C TRP A 273 -15.98 -6.97 19.89
N LYS A 274 -14.94 -7.51 20.48
CA LYS A 274 -14.41 -7.07 21.77
C LYS A 274 -13.24 -6.15 21.53
N VAL A 275 -13.37 -4.90 21.96
CA VAL A 275 -12.42 -3.83 21.67
C VAL A 275 -11.82 -3.30 22.97
N LYS A 276 -10.52 -3.06 22.98
CA LYS A 276 -9.79 -2.43 24.09
C LYS A 276 -8.82 -1.37 23.57
N ASN A 277 -8.70 -0.27 24.29
CA ASN A 277 -7.80 0.84 23.99
C ASN A 277 -7.98 1.40 22.56
N CYS A 278 -9.21 1.54 22.10
CA CYS A 278 -9.53 2.14 20.81
C CYS A 278 -10.77 3.02 20.95
N LYS A 279 -10.87 4.08 20.16
CA LYS A 279 -12.06 4.93 20.08
C LYS A 279 -12.90 4.55 18.88
N LEU A 280 -14.23 4.62 18.98
CA LEU A 280 -15.10 4.59 17.82
C LEU A 280 -14.79 5.79 16.90
N ALA A 281 -14.77 5.53 15.59
CA ALA A 281 -14.39 6.54 14.60
C ALA A 281 -15.43 7.67 14.46
N ASP A 282 -16.71 7.39 14.77
CA ASP A 282 -17.83 8.33 14.72
C ASP A 282 -17.83 9.36 15.85
N GLY A 283 -16.97 9.17 16.86
CA GLY A 283 -16.85 10.09 18.00
C GLY A 283 -18.03 10.09 18.97
N ASN A 284 -19.01 9.17 18.81
CA ASN A 284 -20.23 9.14 19.61
C ASN A 284 -20.01 8.60 21.04
N SER A 285 -18.84 8.02 21.31
CA SER A 285 -18.49 7.50 22.64
C SER A 285 -17.06 7.89 23.02
N ASN A 286 -16.85 8.21 24.28
CA ASN A 286 -15.51 8.36 24.88
C ASN A 286 -14.98 7.03 25.45
N GLU A 287 -15.75 5.96 25.38
CA GLU A 287 -15.31 4.65 25.81
C GLU A 287 -14.16 4.16 24.91
N ILE A 288 -13.15 3.58 25.54
CA ILE A 288 -12.00 2.99 24.85
C ILE A 288 -12.01 1.47 24.91
N ASP A 289 -12.83 0.91 25.82
CA ASP A 289 -13.09 -0.53 25.97
C ASP A 289 -14.59 -0.76 25.77
N PHE A 290 -14.96 -1.48 24.70
CA PHE A 290 -16.37 -1.67 24.35
C PHE A 290 -16.60 -2.96 23.57
N LYS A 291 -17.88 -3.28 23.33
CA LYS A 291 -18.34 -4.32 22.41
C LYS A 291 -19.14 -3.69 21.27
N SER A 292 -19.06 -4.29 20.09
CA SER A 292 -19.87 -3.89 18.93
C SER A 292 -20.40 -5.13 18.20
N GLU A 293 -21.70 -5.20 18.00
CA GLU A 293 -22.37 -6.27 17.25
C GLU A 293 -22.42 -5.98 15.73
N ASN A 294 -21.99 -4.79 15.30
CA ASN A 294 -21.90 -4.49 13.89
C ASN A 294 -20.75 -5.27 13.28
N ILE A 295 -21.02 -6.03 12.21
CA ILE A 295 -20.02 -6.82 11.49
C ILE A 295 -18.85 -5.97 10.98
N ASN A 296 -19.11 -4.71 10.66
CA ASN A 296 -18.13 -3.71 10.27
C ASN A 296 -17.82 -2.79 11.46
N LEU A 297 -16.55 -2.58 11.73
CA LEU A 297 -16.06 -1.78 12.84
C LEU A 297 -15.08 -0.73 12.32
N SER A 298 -15.28 0.53 12.70
CA SER A 298 -14.40 1.65 12.38
C SER A 298 -13.85 2.25 13.68
N ILE A 299 -12.54 2.20 13.87
CA ILE A 299 -11.87 2.63 15.10
C ILE A 299 -10.69 3.55 14.83
N LYS A 300 -10.34 4.34 15.84
CA LYS A 300 -9.05 5.03 15.96
C LYS A 300 -8.24 4.33 17.04
N PRO A 301 -7.12 3.67 16.69
CA PRO A 301 -6.35 2.91 17.67
C PRO A 301 -5.61 3.82 18.64
N LEU A 302 -5.46 3.36 19.88
CA LEU A 302 -4.63 3.98 20.90
C LEU A 302 -3.51 2.99 21.29
N GLU A 303 -2.59 3.43 22.13
CA GLU A 303 -1.55 2.54 22.63
C GLU A 303 -2.15 1.32 23.34
N GLY A 304 -1.66 0.12 23.00
CA GLY A 304 -2.20 -1.15 23.50
C GLY A 304 -3.55 -1.54 22.90
N CYS A 305 -3.91 -0.99 21.73
CA CYS A 305 -5.16 -1.34 21.03
C CYS A 305 -5.21 -2.83 20.72
N SER A 306 -6.27 -3.50 21.20
CA SER A 306 -6.54 -4.89 20.87
C SER A 306 -8.01 -5.11 20.49
N VAL A 307 -8.25 -5.90 19.46
CA VAL A 307 -9.57 -6.19 18.92
C VAL A 307 -9.74 -7.68 18.72
N THR A 308 -10.84 -8.23 19.20
CA THR A 308 -11.17 -9.67 18.99
C THR A 308 -12.48 -9.79 18.26
N ALA A 309 -12.48 -10.47 17.12
CA ALA A 309 -13.68 -10.91 16.42
C ALA A 309 -14.23 -12.16 17.12
N CYS A 310 -15.38 -12.06 17.76
CA CYS A 310 -16.01 -13.17 18.48
C CYS A 310 -17.00 -13.89 17.56
N PHE A 311 -16.85 -15.22 17.45
CA PHE A 311 -17.71 -16.09 16.62
C PHE A 311 -18.31 -17.20 17.47
N ARG A 312 -19.57 -17.53 17.21
CA ARG A 312 -20.30 -18.64 17.82
C ARG A 312 -20.69 -19.72 16.80
#